data_5a97e42c71e8b9c9e7a99fd95fcbf863
#
_entry.id   5a97e42c71e8b9c9e7a99fd95fcbf863
#
_cell.length_a   1.000
_cell.length_b   1.000
_cell.length_c   1.000
_cell.angle_alpha   90.00
_cell.angle_beta   90.00
_cell.angle_gamma   90.00
#
_symmetry.space_group_name_H-M   'P 1'
#
loop_
_entity.id
_entity.type
_entity.pdbx_description
1 polymer ?
#
loop_
_entity_poly.entity_id
_entity_poly.type
_entity_poly.pdbx_seq_one_letter_code
_entity_poly.pdbx_strand_id
1 'polypeptide(L)'
;LMGGVLQGVADLPGTEIVFESTANGLGNMFHSLAVAGLRPGSDFITIFIPWFWQDEYRSDVPDDFCPTEDEAKLMDLYKLDAGQIYWRRKKINDAFGGKVWAFMREYPCTLQEAFITSGESLYSGELVEKARKNNTPDNGAPLIMGVDPARSGDDTGFCWRRGRELVKKKEYQDMDEMKIVALVAEELDKGQVQMCFIDVGLGYGVVDRLRELGYGRWVRGVHFGEGATEADIYLNKRTEMYDDARKWFEDGGANIPDDDGFATGLLSIPPLKQTVGRGVLALPPKDEIKKNMSAEQKQLLNQVDAFVLTFAYPVARSASTNRIVRAEASMLRIKSPLSTVKRFAKNKTSGEGFETKVKLI
;
A
#
# COMPACT_ATOMS: atom_id res chain seq x y z
N LEU A 1 31.34 -4.20 -11.24
CA LEU A 1 32.04 -3.18 -12.04
C LEU A 1 32.33 -1.90 -11.21
N MET A 2 31.35 -1.33 -10.50
CA MET A 2 31.54 -0.08 -9.75
C MET A 2 32.46 -0.19 -8.54
N GLY A 3 32.46 -1.30 -7.79
CA GLY A 3 33.40 -1.50 -6.67
C GLY A 3 34.86 -1.42 -7.07
N GLY A 4 35.20 -1.84 -8.31
CA GLY A 4 36.56 -1.69 -8.83
C GLY A 4 36.89 -0.28 -9.28
N VAL A 5 35.93 0.48 -9.78
CA VAL A 5 36.13 1.89 -10.19
C VAL A 5 36.40 2.78 -8.96
N LEU A 6 35.63 2.61 -7.90
CA LEU A 6 35.80 3.38 -6.64
C LEU A 6 37.15 3.11 -5.99
N GLN A 7 37.68 1.86 -6.06
CA GLN A 7 38.98 1.50 -5.52
C GLN A 7 40.17 2.04 -6.35
N GLY A 8 39.91 2.39 -7.61
CA GLY A 8 40.94 2.97 -8.48
C GLY A 8 41.11 4.49 -8.34
N VAL A 9 40.23 5.15 -7.60
CA VAL A 9 40.29 6.59 -7.39
C VAL A 9 41.00 6.86 -6.06
N ALA A 10 42.08 7.65 -6.11
CA ALA A 10 42.85 7.99 -4.92
C ALA A 10 42.05 8.97 -4.01
N ASP A 11 42.01 8.70 -2.72
CA ASP A 11 41.44 9.60 -1.71
C ASP A 11 42.41 10.74 -1.40
N LEU A 12 42.44 11.75 -2.27
CA LEU A 12 43.31 12.92 -2.19
C LEU A 12 42.49 14.21 -2.23
N PRO A 13 42.92 15.28 -1.58
CA PRO A 13 42.28 16.58 -1.68
C PRO A 13 42.11 17.03 -3.13
N GLY A 14 40.87 17.35 -3.53
CA GLY A 14 40.50 17.76 -4.89
C GLY A 14 40.10 16.63 -5.79
N THR A 15 40.03 15.37 -5.32
CA THR A 15 39.44 14.27 -6.07
C THR A 15 37.93 14.29 -5.92
N GLU A 16 37.21 14.19 -7.01
CA GLU A 16 35.76 14.12 -7.05
C GLU A 16 35.30 12.88 -7.81
N ILE A 17 34.24 12.24 -7.34
CA ILE A 17 33.57 11.14 -8.03
C ILE A 17 32.13 11.55 -8.26
N VAL A 18 31.75 11.67 -9.53
CA VAL A 18 30.38 12.03 -9.94
C VAL A 18 29.74 10.82 -10.60
N PHE A 19 28.57 10.42 -10.13
CA PHE A 19 27.70 9.46 -10.79
C PHE A 19 26.50 10.20 -11.36
N GLU A 20 26.34 10.13 -12.67
CA GLU A 20 25.21 10.70 -13.38
C GLU A 20 24.45 9.58 -14.08
N SER A 21 23.15 9.49 -13.84
CA SER A 21 22.28 8.51 -14.48
C SER A 21 20.83 8.92 -14.33
N THR A 22 19.98 8.42 -15.23
CA THR A 22 18.53 8.34 -15.01
C THR A 22 18.22 7.20 -14.06
N ALA A 23 17.10 7.31 -13.34
CA ALA A 23 16.64 6.23 -12.46
C ALA A 23 16.25 5.00 -13.29
N ASN A 24 16.53 3.82 -12.74
CA ASN A 24 16.15 2.52 -13.33
C ASN A 24 15.71 1.55 -12.24
N GLY A 25 14.57 1.86 -11.62
CA GLY A 25 13.97 1.04 -10.58
C GLY A 25 14.66 1.09 -9.23
N LEU A 26 13.97 0.51 -8.26
CA LEU A 26 14.40 0.41 -6.87
C LEU A 26 15.44 -0.70 -6.70
N GLY A 27 16.29 -0.57 -5.67
CA GLY A 27 17.16 -1.66 -5.19
C GLY A 27 18.47 -1.84 -5.95
N ASN A 28 18.73 -1.12 -7.01
CA ASN A 28 20.04 -1.13 -7.67
C ASN A 28 21.06 -0.24 -6.93
N MET A 29 22.34 -0.34 -7.32
CA MET A 29 23.42 0.38 -6.68
C MET A 29 23.26 1.91 -6.79
N PHE A 30 22.81 2.43 -7.95
CA PHE A 30 22.61 3.86 -8.14
C PHE A 30 21.49 4.38 -7.23
N HIS A 31 20.39 3.62 -7.10
CA HIS A 31 19.33 3.94 -6.13
C HIS A 31 19.88 3.98 -4.69
N SER A 32 20.68 2.97 -4.30
CA SER A 32 21.25 2.91 -2.95
C SER A 32 22.17 4.10 -2.64
N LEU A 33 23.01 4.50 -3.60
CA LEU A 33 23.86 5.68 -3.50
C LEU A 33 23.03 6.97 -3.42
N ALA A 34 22.00 7.10 -4.27
CA ALA A 34 21.12 8.26 -4.31
C ALA A 34 20.37 8.44 -2.97
N VAL A 35 19.84 7.37 -2.39
CA VAL A 35 19.15 7.41 -1.08
C VAL A 35 20.15 7.68 0.05
N ALA A 36 21.36 7.08 0.01
CA ALA A 36 22.39 7.34 1.00
C ALA A 36 22.84 8.79 1.00
N GLY A 37 23.00 9.39 -0.18
CA GLY A 37 23.44 10.77 -0.38
C GLY A 37 22.44 11.83 0.09
N LEU A 38 21.21 11.46 0.46
CA LEU A 38 20.24 12.34 1.11
C LEU A 38 20.46 12.44 2.64
N ARG A 39 21.24 11.53 3.23
CA ARG A 39 21.45 11.49 4.69
C ARG A 39 22.55 12.44 5.12
N PRO A 40 22.39 13.15 6.23
CA PRO A 40 23.48 13.94 6.81
C PRO A 40 24.70 13.07 7.11
N GLY A 41 25.89 13.54 6.73
CA GLY A 41 27.15 12.83 6.98
C GLY A 41 27.47 11.69 6.00
N SER A 42 26.73 11.59 4.89
CA SER A 42 27.09 10.69 3.78
C SER A 42 28.29 11.23 3.01
N ASP A 43 29.14 10.31 2.51
CA ASP A 43 30.28 10.66 1.64
C ASP A 43 29.83 11.15 0.26
N PHE A 44 28.61 10.86 -0.14
CA PHE A 44 27.99 11.34 -1.37
C PHE A 44 26.89 12.35 -1.09
N ILE A 45 26.74 13.31 -2.00
CA ILE A 45 25.63 14.27 -2.01
C ILE A 45 24.75 13.94 -3.21
N THR A 46 23.46 13.74 -2.96
CA THR A 46 22.50 13.52 -4.03
C THR A 46 21.92 14.83 -4.51
N ILE A 47 22.06 15.08 -5.80
CA ILE A 47 21.44 16.20 -6.51
C ILE A 47 20.39 15.61 -7.43
N PHE A 48 19.11 15.86 -7.14
CA PHE A 48 18.00 15.50 -8.01
C PHE A 48 17.56 16.73 -8.79
N ILE A 49 17.41 16.59 -10.12
CA ILE A 49 16.99 17.66 -11.01
C ILE A 49 15.59 17.32 -11.51
N PRO A 50 14.52 17.91 -10.94
CA PRO A 50 13.16 17.69 -11.40
C PRO A 50 12.93 18.38 -12.75
N TRP A 51 11.99 17.85 -13.54
CA TRP A 51 11.70 18.34 -14.88
C TRP A 51 11.39 19.85 -14.93
N PHE A 52 10.76 20.36 -13.91
CA PHE A 52 10.30 21.77 -13.88
C PHE A 52 11.41 22.78 -13.57
N TRP A 53 12.64 22.34 -13.34
CA TRP A 53 13.79 23.23 -13.26
C TRP A 53 14.30 23.61 -14.66
N GLN A 54 13.88 22.86 -15.68
CA GLN A 54 14.23 23.19 -17.07
C GLN A 54 13.32 24.30 -17.60
N ASP A 55 13.90 25.45 -17.93
CA ASP A 55 13.15 26.62 -18.36
C ASP A 55 12.42 26.44 -19.71
N GLU A 56 12.89 25.52 -20.52
CA GLU A 56 12.29 25.21 -21.83
C GLU A 56 11.00 24.36 -21.70
N TYR A 57 10.73 23.77 -20.54
CA TYR A 57 9.55 22.95 -20.34
C TYR A 57 8.32 23.80 -19.97
N ARG A 58 8.01 24.72 -20.87
CA ARG A 58 6.88 25.65 -20.81
C ARG A 58 6.17 25.71 -22.16
N SER A 59 4.93 26.08 -22.18
CA SER A 59 4.15 26.36 -23.39
C SER A 59 3.32 27.61 -23.19
N ASP A 60 3.03 28.32 -24.29
CA ASP A 60 2.05 29.41 -24.28
C ASP A 60 0.70 28.86 -23.85
N VAL A 61 0.08 29.53 -22.91
CA VAL A 61 -1.17 29.10 -22.25
C VAL A 61 -2.35 29.73 -22.97
N PRO A 62 -3.33 28.96 -23.49
CA PRO A 62 -4.55 29.53 -24.05
C PRO A 62 -5.36 30.32 -23.00
N ASP A 63 -6.10 31.34 -23.45
CA ASP A 63 -6.90 32.21 -22.58
C ASP A 63 -7.98 31.46 -21.80
N ASP A 64 -8.46 30.33 -22.32
CA ASP A 64 -9.48 29.45 -21.73
C ASP A 64 -8.89 28.32 -20.89
N PHE A 65 -7.58 28.28 -20.69
CA PHE A 65 -6.92 27.22 -19.93
C PHE A 65 -7.34 27.28 -18.45
N CYS A 66 -7.87 26.16 -17.96
CA CYS A 66 -8.16 25.96 -16.55
C CYS A 66 -7.42 24.70 -16.06
N PRO A 67 -6.58 24.79 -15.02
CA PRO A 67 -5.99 23.62 -14.38
C PRO A 67 -7.07 22.71 -13.79
N THR A 68 -6.88 21.40 -13.89
CA THR A 68 -7.68 20.44 -13.15
C THR A 68 -7.35 20.52 -11.64
N GLU A 69 -8.17 19.90 -10.80
CA GLU A 69 -7.91 19.86 -9.35
C GLU A 69 -6.53 19.27 -9.02
N ASP A 70 -6.14 18.18 -9.70
CA ASP A 70 -4.83 17.55 -9.50
C ASP A 70 -3.68 18.41 -10.00
N GLU A 71 -3.87 19.11 -11.12
CA GLU A 71 -2.88 20.07 -11.62
C GLU A 71 -2.73 21.27 -10.68
N ALA A 72 -3.82 21.76 -10.12
CA ALA A 72 -3.78 22.82 -9.13
C ALA A 72 -3.01 22.40 -7.86
N LYS A 73 -3.19 21.16 -7.40
CA LYS A 73 -2.39 20.58 -6.29
C LYS A 73 -0.90 20.54 -6.63
N LEU A 74 -0.53 20.12 -7.86
CA LEU A 74 0.86 20.11 -8.31
C LEU A 74 1.45 21.52 -8.37
N MET A 75 0.67 22.49 -8.89
CA MET A 75 1.08 23.90 -8.92
C MET A 75 1.39 24.41 -7.53
N ASP A 76 0.55 24.10 -6.56
CA ASP A 76 0.76 24.55 -5.18
C ASP A 76 1.96 23.82 -4.51
N LEU A 77 2.08 22.51 -4.69
CA LEU A 77 3.12 21.69 -4.07
C LEU A 77 4.52 22.06 -4.57
N TYR A 78 4.69 22.21 -5.89
CA TYR A 78 5.99 22.43 -6.52
C TYR A 78 6.19 23.87 -7.01
N LYS A 79 5.22 24.77 -6.74
CA LYS A 79 5.24 26.18 -7.17
C LYS A 79 5.36 26.33 -8.68
N LEU A 80 4.63 25.47 -9.42
CA LEU A 80 4.60 25.50 -10.87
C LEU A 80 3.71 26.61 -11.39
N ASP A 81 4.09 27.18 -12.54
CA ASP A 81 3.24 28.14 -13.23
C ASP A 81 2.31 27.47 -14.26
N ALA A 82 1.40 28.26 -14.83
CA ALA A 82 0.43 27.78 -15.80
C ALA A 82 1.10 27.25 -17.09
N GLY A 83 2.21 27.88 -17.53
CA GLY A 83 2.94 27.46 -18.72
C GLY A 83 3.59 26.08 -18.58
N GLN A 84 4.12 25.78 -17.37
CA GLN A 84 4.68 24.47 -17.03
C GLN A 84 3.59 23.40 -16.98
N ILE A 85 2.47 23.67 -16.34
CA ILE A 85 1.35 22.73 -16.26
C ILE A 85 0.72 22.48 -17.62
N TYR A 86 0.56 23.52 -18.44
CA TYR A 86 0.03 23.36 -19.78
C TYR A 86 0.99 22.56 -20.68
N TRP A 87 2.31 22.79 -20.58
CA TRP A 87 3.33 21.98 -21.24
C TRP A 87 3.25 20.51 -20.80
N ARG A 88 3.15 20.27 -19.50
CA ARG A 88 2.97 18.91 -18.93
C ARG A 88 1.74 18.22 -19.52
N ARG A 89 0.59 18.90 -19.54
CA ARG A 89 -0.68 18.36 -20.09
C ARG A 89 -0.53 18.00 -21.57
N LYS A 90 0.05 18.90 -22.36
CA LYS A 90 0.35 18.63 -23.77
C LYS A 90 1.28 17.42 -23.94
N LYS A 91 2.38 17.40 -23.19
CA LYS A 91 3.35 16.33 -23.26
C LYS A 91 2.74 14.96 -22.92
N ILE A 92 1.91 14.91 -21.89
CA ILE A 92 1.17 13.70 -21.53
C ILE A 92 0.26 13.25 -22.67
N ASN A 93 -0.50 14.15 -23.28
CA ASN A 93 -1.43 13.80 -24.34
C ASN A 93 -0.70 13.42 -25.64
N ASP A 94 0.23 14.24 -26.09
CA ASP A 94 0.85 14.13 -27.41
C ASP A 94 1.93 13.04 -27.46
N ALA A 95 2.80 12.99 -26.45
CA ALA A 95 3.94 12.07 -26.45
C ALA A 95 3.64 10.75 -25.69
N PHE A 96 2.77 10.78 -24.69
CA PHE A 96 2.49 9.62 -23.84
C PHE A 96 1.05 9.08 -23.98
N GLY A 97 0.28 9.56 -24.95
CA GLY A 97 -1.06 9.08 -25.24
C GLY A 97 -2.02 9.18 -24.04
N GLY A 98 -1.92 10.24 -23.25
CA GLY A 98 -2.70 10.49 -22.05
C GLY A 98 -2.23 9.70 -20.80
N LYS A 99 -1.12 8.99 -20.87
CA LYS A 99 -0.61 8.13 -19.78
C LYS A 99 0.26 8.94 -18.82
N VAL A 100 -0.32 9.42 -17.73
CA VAL A 100 0.36 10.22 -16.69
C VAL A 100 1.56 9.47 -16.12
N TRP A 101 1.42 8.18 -15.80
CA TRP A 101 2.51 7.36 -15.25
C TRP A 101 3.73 7.28 -16.17
N ALA A 102 3.51 7.25 -17.50
CA ALA A 102 4.62 7.22 -18.48
C ALA A 102 5.34 8.56 -18.55
N PHE A 103 4.62 9.67 -18.38
CA PHE A 103 5.22 10.98 -18.21
C PHE A 103 6.05 11.05 -16.93
N MET A 104 5.51 10.61 -15.78
CA MET A 104 6.19 10.63 -14.49
C MET A 104 7.50 9.84 -14.50
N ARG A 105 7.57 8.76 -15.29
CA ARG A 105 8.78 7.97 -15.46
C ARG A 105 9.91 8.77 -16.14
N GLU A 106 9.59 9.57 -17.15
CA GLU A 106 10.57 10.33 -17.94
C GLU A 106 10.79 11.75 -17.36
N TYR A 107 9.78 12.30 -16.71
CA TYR A 107 9.75 13.66 -16.17
C TYR A 107 9.26 13.64 -14.70
N PRO A 108 10.03 13.03 -13.78
CA PRO A 108 9.64 12.94 -12.39
C PRO A 108 9.73 14.27 -11.65
N CYS A 109 8.85 14.46 -10.67
CA CYS A 109 8.88 15.61 -9.77
C CYS A 109 9.79 15.40 -8.56
N THR A 110 10.02 14.14 -8.18
CA THR A 110 10.85 13.78 -7.02
C THR A 110 11.78 12.62 -7.35
N LEU A 111 12.87 12.51 -6.57
CA LEU A 111 13.79 11.38 -6.66
C LEU A 111 13.07 10.04 -6.44
N GLN A 112 12.15 10.00 -5.49
CA GLN A 112 11.34 8.82 -5.18
C GLN A 112 10.49 8.41 -6.38
N GLU A 113 9.77 9.35 -6.98
CA GLU A 113 8.95 9.14 -8.16
C GLU A 113 9.78 8.58 -9.32
N ALA A 114 10.99 9.14 -9.53
CA ALA A 114 11.91 8.68 -10.58
C ALA A 114 12.22 7.19 -10.47
N PHE A 115 12.55 6.71 -9.27
CA PHE A 115 12.92 5.31 -9.07
C PHE A 115 11.73 4.35 -9.07
N ILE A 116 10.58 4.76 -8.55
CA ILE A 116 9.37 3.94 -8.54
C ILE A 116 8.82 3.75 -9.95
N THR A 117 8.75 4.82 -10.74
CA THR A 117 8.13 4.78 -12.08
C THR A 117 9.05 4.25 -13.16
N SER A 118 10.36 4.27 -12.98
CA SER A 118 11.34 3.77 -13.94
C SER A 118 11.64 2.28 -13.84
N GLY A 119 11.29 1.65 -12.70
CA GLY A 119 11.55 0.24 -12.44
C GLY A 119 10.51 -0.71 -13.01
N GLU A 120 10.91 -1.98 -13.15
CA GLU A 120 9.95 -3.05 -13.34
C GLU A 120 9.19 -3.28 -12.02
N SER A 121 7.86 -3.22 -12.09
CA SER A 121 6.96 -3.51 -10.99
C SER A 121 6.11 -4.73 -11.31
N LEU A 122 5.70 -5.48 -10.27
CA LEU A 122 4.74 -6.57 -10.40
C LEU A 122 3.40 -6.07 -10.96
N TYR A 123 2.99 -4.88 -10.57
CA TYR A 123 1.75 -4.26 -11.02
C TYR A 123 2.05 -3.22 -12.10
N SER A 124 1.41 -3.36 -13.28
CA SER A 124 1.56 -2.39 -14.35
C SER A 124 1.07 -1.00 -13.94
N GLY A 125 1.91 0.03 -14.09
CA GLY A 125 1.51 1.41 -13.80
C GLY A 125 0.28 1.87 -14.60
N GLU A 126 0.15 1.41 -15.85
CA GLU A 126 -1.03 1.68 -16.68
C GLU A 126 -2.31 1.08 -16.08
N LEU A 127 -2.23 -0.16 -15.59
CA LEU A 127 -3.39 -0.86 -15.02
C LEU A 127 -3.78 -0.28 -13.66
N VAL A 128 -2.80 0.09 -12.84
CA VAL A 128 -3.04 0.77 -11.56
C VAL A 128 -3.71 2.12 -11.79
N GLU A 129 -3.21 2.92 -12.72
CA GLU A 129 -3.80 4.22 -13.04
C GLU A 129 -5.21 4.10 -13.65
N LYS A 130 -5.43 3.09 -14.50
CA LYS A 130 -6.76 2.78 -15.03
C LYS A 130 -7.74 2.38 -13.93
N ALA A 131 -7.28 1.60 -12.95
CA ALA A 131 -8.10 1.18 -11.81
C ALA A 131 -8.45 2.36 -10.87
N ARG A 132 -7.56 3.33 -10.67
CA ARG A 132 -7.82 4.57 -9.92
C ARG A 132 -8.92 5.43 -10.55
N LYS A 133 -8.98 5.46 -11.87
CA LYS A 133 -9.98 6.24 -12.63
C LYS A 133 -11.31 5.51 -12.81
N ASN A 134 -11.38 4.22 -12.47
CA ASN A 134 -12.59 3.45 -12.57
C ASN A 134 -13.45 3.66 -11.31
N ASN A 135 -14.70 4.08 -11.50
CA ASN A 135 -15.67 4.31 -10.43
C ASN A 135 -16.83 3.30 -10.46
N THR A 136 -16.65 2.17 -11.11
CA THR A 136 -17.71 1.16 -11.23
C THR A 136 -17.76 0.30 -9.97
N PRO A 137 -18.84 0.37 -9.16
CA PRO A 137 -18.97 -0.45 -7.96
C PRO A 137 -19.32 -1.90 -8.34
N ASP A 138 -18.78 -2.85 -7.59
CA ASP A 138 -19.15 -4.28 -7.72
C ASP A 138 -20.04 -4.71 -6.54
N ASN A 139 -21.35 -4.49 -6.65
CA ASN A 139 -22.32 -4.80 -5.60
C ASN A 139 -22.73 -6.28 -5.55
N GLY A 140 -22.28 -7.09 -6.50
CA GLY A 140 -22.72 -8.48 -6.66
C GLY A 140 -21.83 -9.53 -6.01
N ALA A 141 -20.59 -9.20 -5.70
CA ALA A 141 -19.59 -10.12 -5.12
C ALA A 141 -19.56 -10.09 -3.59
N PRO A 142 -19.01 -11.13 -2.92
CA PRO A 142 -18.78 -11.12 -1.48
C PRO A 142 -17.81 -10.02 -1.07
N LEU A 143 -18.10 -9.35 0.07
CA LEU A 143 -17.18 -8.43 0.69
C LEU A 143 -16.16 -9.20 1.53
N ILE A 144 -14.90 -9.10 1.17
CA ILE A 144 -13.78 -9.76 1.80
C ILE A 144 -12.94 -8.69 2.51
N MET A 145 -12.51 -8.97 3.72
CA MET A 145 -11.63 -8.09 4.50
C MET A 145 -10.26 -8.74 4.66
N GLY A 146 -9.20 -7.99 4.41
CA GLY A 146 -7.81 -8.36 4.70
C GLY A 146 -7.27 -7.50 5.83
N VAL A 147 -6.53 -8.10 6.74
CA VAL A 147 -5.90 -7.43 7.89
C VAL A 147 -4.45 -7.86 8.00
N ASP A 148 -3.54 -6.90 7.93
CA ASP A 148 -2.11 -7.08 8.20
C ASP A 148 -1.76 -6.44 9.55
N PRO A 149 -1.73 -7.22 10.66
CA PRO A 149 -1.37 -6.71 11.97
C PRO A 149 0.10 -6.28 12.02
N ALA A 150 0.37 -5.11 12.56
CA ALA A 150 1.73 -4.63 12.77
C ALA A 150 2.10 -4.61 14.26
N ARG A 151 3.41 -4.60 14.54
CA ARG A 151 3.93 -4.36 15.89
C ARG A 151 3.85 -2.89 16.25
N SER A 152 3.98 -2.61 17.54
CA SER A 152 4.13 -1.25 18.06
C SER A 152 5.17 -0.45 17.25
N GLY A 153 4.75 0.69 16.70
CA GLY A 153 5.56 1.56 15.84
C GLY A 153 5.33 1.41 14.33
N ASP A 154 4.68 0.34 13.89
CA ASP A 154 4.24 0.16 12.48
C ASP A 154 2.70 0.26 12.38
N ASP A 155 2.20 0.58 11.21
CA ASP A 155 0.77 0.73 10.95
C ASP A 155 0.11 -0.62 10.65
N THR A 156 -1.01 -0.91 11.31
CA THR A 156 -1.86 -2.05 10.99
C THR A 156 -2.76 -1.72 9.80
N GLY A 157 -2.63 -2.48 8.72
CA GLY A 157 -3.37 -2.29 7.48
C GLY A 157 -4.70 -3.06 7.47
N PHE A 158 -5.75 -2.41 6.94
CA PHE A 158 -7.06 -3.00 6.71
C PHE A 158 -7.53 -2.68 5.29
N CYS A 159 -7.99 -3.70 4.55
CA CYS A 159 -8.54 -3.54 3.21
C CYS A 159 -9.87 -4.31 3.07
N TRP A 160 -10.82 -3.75 2.34
CA TRP A 160 -12.11 -4.38 2.03
C TRP A 160 -12.30 -4.44 0.52
N ARG A 161 -12.30 -5.64 -0.04
CA ARG A 161 -12.50 -5.87 -1.47
C ARG A 161 -13.84 -6.58 -1.72
N ARG A 162 -14.54 -6.12 -2.76
CA ARG A 162 -15.75 -6.76 -3.27
C ARG A 162 -15.58 -6.99 -4.76
N GLY A 163 -15.39 -8.24 -5.15
CA GLY A 163 -15.16 -8.58 -6.56
C GLY A 163 -14.06 -7.76 -7.21
N ARG A 164 -14.44 -6.85 -8.10
CA ARG A 164 -13.53 -5.99 -8.84
C ARG A 164 -13.24 -4.63 -8.18
N GLU A 165 -13.73 -4.40 -6.96
CA GLU A 165 -13.63 -3.13 -6.26
C GLU A 165 -12.89 -3.27 -4.92
N LEU A 166 -11.87 -2.44 -4.70
CA LEU A 166 -11.33 -2.15 -3.38
C LEU A 166 -12.18 -1.06 -2.74
N VAL A 167 -13.23 -1.47 -2.03
CA VAL A 167 -14.28 -0.59 -1.48
C VAL A 167 -13.72 0.41 -0.48
N LYS A 168 -12.72 -0.01 0.31
CA LYS A 168 -12.19 0.78 1.41
C LYS A 168 -10.84 0.23 1.85
N LYS A 169 -9.96 1.13 2.28
CA LYS A 169 -8.73 0.81 2.99
C LYS A 169 -8.59 1.72 4.21
N LYS A 170 -7.92 1.26 5.24
CA LYS A 170 -7.59 2.04 6.45
C LYS A 170 -6.27 1.57 7.04
N GLU A 171 -5.59 2.48 7.69
CA GLU A 171 -4.43 2.23 8.54
C GLU A 171 -4.69 2.75 9.94
N TYR A 172 -4.12 2.08 10.91
CA TYR A 172 -4.21 2.48 12.31
C TYR A 172 -2.85 2.31 12.97
N GLN A 173 -2.38 3.36 13.62
CA GLN A 173 -1.15 3.36 14.40
C GLN A 173 -1.38 2.81 15.81
N ASP A 174 -0.34 2.29 16.43
CA ASP A 174 -0.31 1.84 17.82
C ASP A 174 -1.48 0.88 18.20
N MET A 175 -1.75 -0.07 17.32
CA MET A 175 -2.77 -1.08 17.55
C MET A 175 -2.19 -2.24 18.36
N ASP A 176 -2.80 -2.53 19.51
CA ASP A 176 -2.64 -3.81 20.18
C ASP A 176 -3.61 -4.86 19.62
N GLU A 177 -3.33 -6.14 19.89
CA GLU A 177 -4.14 -7.26 19.39
C GLU A 177 -5.62 -7.12 19.79
N MET A 178 -5.92 -6.61 20.99
CA MET A 178 -7.29 -6.46 21.48
C MET A 178 -8.05 -5.35 20.74
N LYS A 179 -7.38 -4.27 20.36
CA LYS A 179 -7.97 -3.23 19.51
C LYS A 179 -8.27 -3.77 18.12
N ILE A 180 -7.34 -4.56 17.55
CA ILE A 180 -7.55 -5.22 16.25
C ILE A 180 -8.76 -6.17 16.34
N VAL A 181 -8.84 -7.01 17.38
CA VAL A 181 -10.00 -7.88 17.64
C VAL A 181 -11.29 -7.09 17.69
N ALA A 182 -11.31 -5.97 18.41
CA ALA A 182 -12.52 -5.14 18.56
C ALA A 182 -12.97 -4.55 17.22
N LEU A 183 -12.03 -4.03 16.39
CA LEU A 183 -12.35 -3.48 15.07
C LEU A 183 -12.84 -4.55 14.10
N VAL A 184 -12.17 -5.70 14.05
CA VAL A 184 -12.60 -6.82 13.19
C VAL A 184 -13.99 -7.29 13.61
N ALA A 185 -14.22 -7.46 14.93
CA ALA A 185 -15.53 -7.85 15.46
C ALA A 185 -16.62 -6.84 15.09
N GLU A 186 -16.35 -5.53 15.21
CA GLU A 186 -17.28 -4.48 14.81
C GLU A 186 -17.63 -4.54 13.31
N GLU A 187 -16.64 -4.73 12.44
CA GLU A 187 -16.88 -4.85 10.98
C GLU A 187 -17.69 -6.13 10.65
N LEU A 188 -17.42 -7.24 11.33
CA LEU A 188 -18.18 -8.47 11.16
C LEU A 188 -19.64 -8.32 11.66
N ASP A 189 -19.87 -7.57 12.74
CA ASP A 189 -21.21 -7.34 13.30
C ASP A 189 -22.09 -6.48 12.39
N LYS A 190 -21.50 -5.64 11.53
CA LYS A 190 -22.22 -4.92 10.47
C LYS A 190 -22.86 -5.88 9.45
N GLY A 191 -22.48 -7.16 9.47
CA GLY A 191 -23.10 -8.22 8.67
C GLY A 191 -22.80 -8.18 7.17
N GLN A 192 -21.89 -7.30 6.71
CA GLN A 192 -21.55 -7.15 5.29
C GLN A 192 -20.35 -8.00 4.88
N VAL A 193 -19.34 -8.13 5.75
CA VAL A 193 -18.12 -8.91 5.50
C VAL A 193 -18.45 -10.41 5.52
N GLN A 194 -18.19 -11.12 4.42
CA GLN A 194 -18.39 -12.56 4.32
C GLN A 194 -17.20 -13.35 4.83
N MET A 195 -15.98 -12.82 4.69
CA MET A 195 -14.76 -13.46 5.17
C MET A 195 -13.73 -12.39 5.53
N CYS A 196 -13.00 -12.61 6.62
CA CYS A 196 -11.85 -11.82 7.04
C CYS A 196 -10.62 -12.71 7.04
N PHE A 197 -9.61 -12.33 6.25
CA PHE A 197 -8.29 -12.95 6.25
C PHE A 197 -7.31 -12.09 7.06
N ILE A 198 -6.58 -12.70 7.98
CA ILE A 198 -5.66 -12.02 8.90
C ILE A 198 -4.28 -12.67 8.75
N ASP A 199 -3.22 -11.87 8.52
CA ASP A 199 -1.86 -12.40 8.60
C ASP A 199 -1.57 -12.87 10.01
N VAL A 200 -1.18 -14.14 10.13
CA VAL A 200 -0.84 -14.76 11.42
C VAL A 200 0.63 -14.65 11.78
N GLY A 201 1.48 -14.04 10.95
CA GLY A 201 2.87 -13.74 11.34
C GLY A 201 2.94 -12.97 12.66
N LEU A 202 1.99 -12.06 12.87
CA LEU A 202 1.81 -11.31 14.12
C LEU A 202 0.37 -11.40 14.67
N GLY A 203 -0.55 -12.04 13.97
CA GLY A 203 -2.00 -12.03 14.26
C GLY A 203 -2.57 -13.32 14.83
N TYR A 204 -1.75 -14.27 15.30
CA TYR A 204 -2.27 -15.52 15.89
C TYR A 204 -3.23 -15.25 17.05
N GLY A 205 -2.85 -14.40 18.01
CA GLY A 205 -3.69 -14.05 19.15
C GLY A 205 -5.00 -13.37 18.74
N VAL A 206 -4.96 -12.56 17.67
CA VAL A 206 -6.16 -11.92 17.10
C VAL A 206 -7.12 -12.96 16.54
N VAL A 207 -6.63 -13.92 15.75
CA VAL A 207 -7.46 -14.99 15.16
C VAL A 207 -8.07 -15.88 16.24
N ASP A 208 -7.28 -16.31 17.22
CA ASP A 208 -7.75 -17.19 18.28
C ASP A 208 -8.79 -16.48 19.16
N ARG A 209 -8.56 -15.22 19.49
CA ARG A 209 -9.53 -14.45 20.25
C ARG A 209 -10.84 -14.22 19.51
N LEU A 210 -10.78 -13.97 18.21
CA LEU A 210 -11.99 -13.86 17.38
C LEU A 210 -12.75 -15.20 17.30
N ARG A 211 -12.06 -16.33 17.26
CA ARG A 211 -12.68 -17.66 17.31
C ARG A 211 -13.39 -17.90 18.64
N GLU A 212 -12.74 -17.59 19.76
CA GLU A 212 -13.35 -17.68 21.11
C GLU A 212 -14.60 -16.81 21.24
N LEU A 213 -14.61 -15.63 20.59
CA LEU A 213 -15.76 -14.72 20.54
C LEU A 213 -16.87 -15.18 19.58
N GLY A 214 -16.73 -16.33 18.93
CA GLY A 214 -17.73 -16.92 18.05
C GLY A 214 -17.65 -16.49 16.59
N TYR A 215 -16.58 -15.78 16.16
CA TYR A 215 -16.41 -15.37 14.76
C TYR A 215 -15.63 -16.36 13.92
N GLY A 216 -15.22 -17.50 14.44
CA GLY A 216 -14.37 -18.47 13.75
C GLY A 216 -14.85 -18.88 12.35
N ARG A 217 -16.15 -18.74 12.08
CA ARG A 217 -16.76 -19.03 10.78
C ARG A 217 -16.42 -17.98 9.70
N TRP A 218 -16.13 -16.75 10.12
CA TRP A 218 -15.88 -15.61 9.24
C TRP A 218 -14.45 -15.10 9.27
N VAL A 219 -13.59 -15.77 10.06
CA VAL A 219 -12.20 -15.36 10.24
C VAL A 219 -11.28 -16.53 9.94
N ARG A 220 -10.31 -16.30 9.08
CA ARG A 220 -9.27 -17.27 8.77
C ARG A 220 -7.89 -16.60 8.85
N GLY A 221 -6.99 -17.21 9.63
CA GLY A 221 -5.58 -16.86 9.62
C GLY A 221 -4.90 -17.32 8.34
N VAL A 222 -3.98 -16.51 7.83
CA VAL A 222 -3.17 -16.79 6.65
C VAL A 222 -1.71 -16.58 7.01
N HIS A 223 -0.88 -17.58 6.79
CA HIS A 223 0.55 -17.44 6.98
C HIS A 223 1.22 -17.17 5.62
N PHE A 224 1.85 -16.02 5.46
CA PHE A 224 2.48 -15.64 4.18
C PHE A 224 3.53 -16.63 3.69
N GLY A 225 4.25 -17.26 4.61
CA GLY A 225 5.27 -18.28 4.33
C GLY A 225 4.74 -19.70 4.15
N GLU A 226 3.43 -19.96 4.34
CA GLU A 226 2.88 -21.30 4.10
C GLU A 226 2.93 -21.70 2.63
N GLY A 227 2.78 -22.99 2.34
CA GLY A 227 2.75 -23.50 0.97
C GLY A 227 1.62 -22.85 0.17
N ALA A 228 1.92 -22.49 -1.08
CA ALA A 228 0.91 -21.99 -2.00
C ALA A 228 -0.15 -23.06 -2.27
N THR A 229 -1.36 -22.65 -2.63
CA THR A 229 -2.40 -23.57 -3.13
C THR A 229 -1.96 -24.22 -4.45
N GLU A 230 -1.36 -23.41 -5.33
CA GLU A 230 -0.75 -23.85 -6.59
C GLU A 230 0.77 -24.01 -6.42
N ALA A 231 1.19 -25.00 -5.64
CA ALA A 231 2.60 -25.21 -5.25
C ALA A 231 3.54 -25.52 -6.43
N ASP A 232 3.00 -25.94 -7.57
CA ASP A 232 3.74 -26.16 -8.82
C ASP A 232 4.07 -24.84 -9.55
N ILE A 233 3.38 -23.75 -9.20
CA ILE A 233 3.56 -22.43 -9.82
C ILE A 233 4.26 -21.47 -8.86
N TYR A 234 3.89 -21.48 -7.58
CA TYR A 234 4.34 -20.50 -6.59
C TYR A 234 5.12 -21.11 -5.43
N LEU A 235 6.13 -20.39 -4.98
CA LEU A 235 6.98 -20.81 -3.86
C LEU A 235 6.19 -20.89 -2.53
N ASN A 236 5.32 -19.91 -2.29
CA ASN A 236 4.57 -19.78 -1.05
C ASN A 236 3.26 -18.98 -1.25
N LYS A 237 2.43 -18.96 -0.22
CA LYS A 237 1.13 -18.28 -0.22
C LYS A 237 1.23 -16.77 -0.47
N ARG A 238 2.29 -16.12 0.04
CA ARG A 238 2.55 -14.72 -0.23
C ARG A 238 2.67 -14.45 -1.73
N THR A 239 3.51 -15.22 -2.42
CA THR A 239 3.73 -15.06 -3.87
C THR A 239 2.43 -15.27 -4.66
N GLU A 240 1.66 -16.30 -4.31
CA GLU A 240 0.36 -16.59 -4.93
C GLU A 240 -0.61 -15.42 -4.78
N MET A 241 -0.81 -14.89 -3.56
CA MET A 241 -1.71 -13.77 -3.31
C MET A 241 -1.32 -12.50 -4.09
N TYR A 242 -0.03 -12.21 -4.17
CA TYR A 242 0.48 -11.06 -4.93
C TYR A 242 0.24 -11.23 -6.44
N ASP A 243 0.44 -12.44 -6.98
CA ASP A 243 0.17 -12.73 -8.39
C ASP A 243 -1.32 -12.75 -8.71
N ASP A 244 -2.15 -13.24 -7.80
CA ASP A 244 -3.61 -13.19 -7.96
C ASP A 244 -4.12 -11.73 -7.96
N ALA A 245 -3.53 -10.86 -7.17
CA ALA A 245 -3.81 -9.43 -7.24
C ALA A 245 -3.33 -8.82 -8.57
N ARG A 246 -2.18 -9.25 -9.13
CA ARG A 246 -1.70 -8.83 -10.45
C ARG A 246 -2.70 -9.24 -11.54
N LYS A 247 -3.10 -10.51 -11.57
CA LYS A 247 -4.12 -11.03 -12.48
C LYS A 247 -5.43 -10.26 -12.35
N TRP A 248 -5.83 -9.92 -11.12
CA TRP A 248 -6.99 -9.10 -10.85
C TRP A 248 -6.93 -7.73 -11.53
N PHE A 249 -5.78 -7.08 -11.63
CA PHE A 249 -5.60 -5.87 -12.43
C PHE A 249 -5.65 -6.16 -13.94
N GLU A 250 -5.00 -7.22 -14.40
CA GLU A 250 -4.90 -7.60 -15.82
C GLU A 250 -6.23 -8.00 -16.44
N ASP A 251 -7.09 -8.69 -15.69
CA ASP A 251 -8.43 -9.10 -16.14
C ASP A 251 -9.35 -7.91 -16.45
N GLY A 252 -8.94 -6.69 -16.13
CA GLY A 252 -9.69 -5.46 -16.37
C GLY A 252 -10.84 -5.22 -15.39
N GLY A 253 -11.38 -4.00 -15.40
CA GLY A 253 -12.49 -3.59 -14.51
C GLY A 253 -12.13 -3.42 -13.04
N ALA A 254 -10.85 -3.49 -12.67
CA ALA A 254 -10.39 -3.16 -11.34
C ALA A 254 -10.76 -1.72 -10.99
N ASN A 255 -11.23 -1.51 -9.74
CA ASN A 255 -11.57 -0.22 -9.18
C ASN A 255 -10.87 -0.09 -7.82
N ILE A 256 -10.00 0.90 -7.67
CA ILE A 256 -9.28 1.19 -6.41
C ILE A 256 -9.45 2.68 -6.06
N PRO A 257 -9.37 3.05 -4.79
CA PRO A 257 -9.37 4.45 -4.38
C PRO A 257 -8.32 5.27 -5.12
N ASP A 258 -8.65 6.51 -5.46
CA ASP A 258 -7.69 7.46 -6.01
C ASP A 258 -6.79 7.99 -4.90
N ASP A 259 -5.72 7.23 -4.63
CA ASP A 259 -4.79 7.44 -3.52
C ASP A 259 -3.36 7.19 -3.99
N ASP A 260 -2.55 8.25 -3.97
CA ASP A 260 -1.17 8.22 -4.46
C ASP A 260 -0.27 7.33 -3.60
N GLY A 261 -0.49 7.29 -2.30
CA GLY A 261 0.26 6.43 -1.38
C GLY A 261 0.05 4.95 -1.71
N PHE A 262 -1.22 4.53 -1.86
CA PHE A 262 -1.54 3.15 -2.19
C PHE A 262 -1.01 2.76 -3.58
N ALA A 263 -1.16 3.62 -4.58
CA ALA A 263 -0.60 3.41 -5.91
C ALA A 263 0.93 3.28 -5.85
N THR A 264 1.61 4.13 -5.10
CA THR A 264 3.05 4.06 -4.87
C THR A 264 3.45 2.74 -4.21
N GLY A 265 2.69 2.29 -3.20
CA GLY A 265 2.89 1.00 -2.54
C GLY A 265 2.78 -0.17 -3.52
N LEU A 266 1.75 -0.20 -4.38
CA LEU A 266 1.59 -1.21 -5.43
C LEU A 266 2.77 -1.21 -6.41
N LEU A 267 3.15 -0.04 -6.92
CA LEU A 267 4.23 0.12 -7.89
C LEU A 267 5.63 -0.16 -7.30
N SER A 268 5.75 -0.18 -5.98
CA SER A 268 7.00 -0.53 -5.29
C SER A 268 7.25 -2.04 -5.19
N ILE A 269 6.28 -2.87 -5.57
CA ILE A 269 6.42 -4.33 -5.52
C ILE A 269 7.23 -4.80 -6.73
N PRO A 270 8.40 -5.43 -6.53
CA PRO A 270 9.22 -5.93 -7.64
C PRO A 270 8.56 -7.12 -8.35
N PRO A 271 8.91 -7.38 -9.63
CA PRO A 271 8.37 -8.51 -10.36
C PRO A 271 8.75 -9.84 -9.71
N LEU A 272 7.93 -10.85 -9.97
CA LEU A 272 8.22 -12.23 -9.56
C LEU A 272 9.43 -12.77 -10.32
N LYS A 273 10.24 -13.58 -9.62
CA LYS A 273 11.40 -14.23 -10.19
C LYS A 273 11.21 -15.73 -10.13
N GLN A 274 11.75 -16.45 -11.11
CA GLN A 274 11.82 -17.92 -11.03
C GLN A 274 12.90 -18.33 -10.03
N THR A 275 12.56 -19.29 -9.18
CA THR A 275 13.51 -19.87 -8.23
C THR A 275 14.47 -20.83 -8.92
N VAL A 276 15.74 -20.78 -8.52
CA VAL A 276 16.75 -21.73 -8.99
C VAL A 276 16.39 -23.14 -8.48
N GLY A 277 16.37 -24.11 -9.37
CA GLY A 277 16.14 -25.53 -9.07
C GLY A 277 14.68 -25.98 -9.21
N ARG A 278 13.71 -25.26 -8.63
CA ARG A 278 12.27 -25.63 -8.77
C ARG A 278 11.57 -24.97 -9.95
N GLY A 279 12.07 -23.83 -10.44
CA GLY A 279 11.45 -23.08 -11.52
C GLY A 279 10.13 -22.41 -11.17
N VAL A 280 9.72 -22.43 -9.89
CA VAL A 280 8.48 -21.79 -9.44
C VAL A 280 8.69 -20.28 -9.23
N LEU A 281 7.62 -19.53 -9.33
CA LEU A 281 7.62 -18.08 -9.11
C LEU A 281 7.78 -17.75 -7.62
N ALA A 282 8.57 -16.74 -7.33
CA ALA A 282 8.79 -16.20 -6.00
C ALA A 282 8.81 -14.68 -6.00
N LEU A 283 8.13 -14.09 -5.03
CA LEU A 283 8.32 -12.70 -4.68
C LEU A 283 9.55 -12.57 -3.78
N PRO A 284 10.44 -11.58 -4.00
CA PRO A 284 11.57 -11.34 -3.10
C PRO A 284 11.13 -11.23 -1.63
N PRO A 285 11.98 -11.64 -0.67
CA PRO A 285 11.70 -11.50 0.76
C PRO A 285 11.32 -10.06 1.14
N LYS A 286 10.39 -9.89 2.11
CA LYS A 286 9.92 -8.56 2.55
C LYS A 286 11.08 -7.66 2.99
N ASP A 287 12.09 -8.22 3.65
CA ASP A 287 13.28 -7.50 4.08
C ASP A 287 14.16 -7.02 2.92
N GLU A 288 14.25 -7.81 1.83
CA GLU A 288 14.94 -7.41 0.60
C GLU A 288 14.20 -6.25 -0.07
N ILE A 289 12.87 -6.34 -0.18
CA ILE A 289 12.04 -5.25 -0.71
C ILE A 289 12.19 -3.99 0.14
N LYS A 290 12.08 -4.11 1.46
CA LYS A 290 12.17 -2.99 2.41
C LYS A 290 13.58 -2.37 2.53
N LYS A 291 14.63 -3.10 2.17
CA LYS A 291 16.03 -2.67 2.38
C LYS A 291 16.37 -1.33 1.74
N ASN A 292 15.77 -1.06 0.59
CA ASN A 292 16.04 0.13 -0.21
C ASN A 292 14.89 1.16 -0.19
N MET A 293 13.95 1.02 0.76
CA MET A 293 12.78 1.89 0.91
C MET A 293 12.95 2.88 2.05
N SER A 294 12.40 4.10 1.90
CA SER A 294 12.25 5.06 3.00
C SER A 294 11.28 4.52 4.07
N ALA A 295 11.24 5.18 5.23
CA ALA A 295 10.30 4.82 6.30
C ALA A 295 8.84 4.92 5.82
N GLU A 296 8.50 6.00 5.11
CA GLU A 296 7.18 6.23 4.53
C GLU A 296 6.79 5.13 3.52
N GLN A 297 7.72 4.78 2.61
CA GLN A 297 7.47 3.70 1.66
C GLN A 297 7.24 2.34 2.33
N LYS A 298 7.93 2.06 3.44
CA LYS A 298 7.73 0.81 4.20
C LYS A 298 6.33 0.72 4.80
N GLN A 299 5.76 1.85 5.23
CA GLN A 299 4.39 1.91 5.73
C GLN A 299 3.38 1.60 4.62
N LEU A 300 3.58 2.12 3.41
CA LEU A 300 2.69 1.86 2.28
C LEU A 300 2.56 0.36 1.95
N LEU A 301 3.60 -0.44 2.23
CA LEU A 301 3.55 -1.89 2.01
C LEU A 301 2.53 -2.60 2.90
N ASN A 302 2.25 -2.10 4.11
CA ASN A 302 1.29 -2.73 5.02
C ASN A 302 -0.14 -2.67 4.45
N GLN A 303 -0.48 -1.58 3.73
CA GLN A 303 -1.75 -1.52 2.99
C GLN A 303 -1.78 -2.52 1.83
N VAL A 304 -0.68 -2.68 1.10
CA VAL A 304 -0.59 -3.65 0.01
C VAL A 304 -0.69 -5.08 0.55
N ASP A 305 -0.02 -5.39 1.67
CA ASP A 305 -0.13 -6.69 2.34
C ASP A 305 -1.58 -6.98 2.79
N ALA A 306 -2.27 -5.99 3.38
CA ALA A 306 -3.70 -6.11 3.72
C ALA A 306 -4.60 -6.28 2.49
N PHE A 307 -4.27 -5.63 1.37
CA PHE A 307 -5.01 -5.78 0.12
C PHE A 307 -4.84 -7.19 -0.47
N VAL A 308 -3.61 -7.69 -0.59
CA VAL A 308 -3.35 -9.01 -1.17
C VAL A 308 -3.92 -10.16 -0.33
N LEU A 309 -4.04 -9.98 0.99
CA LEU A 309 -4.75 -10.94 1.85
C LEU A 309 -6.19 -11.18 1.41
N THR A 310 -6.85 -10.20 0.77
CA THR A 310 -8.22 -10.41 0.26
C THR A 310 -8.30 -11.44 -0.86
N PHE A 311 -7.18 -11.88 -1.41
CA PHE A 311 -7.07 -12.92 -2.44
C PHE A 311 -6.63 -14.29 -1.88
N ALA A 312 -6.42 -14.41 -0.56
CA ALA A 312 -5.84 -15.61 0.04
C ALA A 312 -6.58 -16.91 -0.32
N TYR A 313 -7.91 -16.86 -0.36
CA TYR A 313 -8.73 -18.03 -0.72
C TYR A 313 -10.04 -17.58 -1.40
N PRO A 314 -10.60 -18.43 -2.28
CA PRO A 314 -11.90 -18.17 -2.88
C PRO A 314 -13.01 -18.07 -1.82
N VAL A 315 -13.89 -17.08 -1.97
CA VAL A 315 -15.04 -16.88 -1.09
C VAL A 315 -16.33 -16.95 -1.91
N ALA A 316 -17.15 -17.94 -1.63
CA ALA A 316 -18.43 -18.10 -2.31
C ALA A 316 -19.43 -17.01 -1.86
N ARG A 317 -20.34 -16.63 -2.76
CA ARG A 317 -21.49 -15.80 -2.40
C ARG A 317 -22.32 -16.55 -1.35
N SER A 318 -22.58 -15.89 -0.22
CA SER A 318 -23.43 -16.46 0.82
C SER A 318 -24.90 -16.28 0.41
N ALA A 319 -25.66 -17.37 0.37
CA ALA A 319 -27.10 -17.30 0.34
C ALA A 319 -27.59 -16.63 1.66
N SER A 320 -28.76 -15.99 1.65
CA SER A 320 -29.33 -15.14 2.70
C SER A 320 -29.39 -15.72 4.13
N THR A 321 -29.09 -17.00 4.29
CA THR A 321 -29.03 -17.74 5.58
C THR A 321 -28.05 -17.13 6.59
N ASN A 322 -27.09 -16.34 6.16
CA ASN A 322 -26.09 -15.72 7.05
C ASN A 322 -26.64 -14.63 7.98
N ARG A 323 -27.79 -14.03 7.66
CA ARG A 323 -28.43 -13.04 8.55
C ARG A 323 -28.95 -13.66 9.85
N ILE A 324 -29.51 -14.87 9.78
CA ILE A 324 -30.07 -15.58 10.93
C ILE A 324 -28.95 -16.05 11.87
N VAL A 325 -27.89 -16.65 11.32
CA VAL A 325 -26.76 -17.16 12.13
C VAL A 325 -25.98 -16.03 12.79
N ARG A 326 -25.89 -14.85 12.15
CA ARG A 326 -25.26 -13.66 12.75
C ARG A 326 -26.12 -13.06 13.87
N ALA A 327 -27.43 -13.08 13.72
CA ALA A 327 -28.34 -12.66 14.78
C ALA A 327 -28.23 -13.57 16.01
N GLU A 328 -28.10 -14.89 15.82
CA GLU A 328 -27.88 -15.85 16.91
C GLU A 328 -26.51 -15.67 17.59
N ALA A 329 -25.44 -15.47 16.84
CA ALA A 329 -24.12 -15.15 17.38
C ALA A 329 -24.11 -13.82 18.16
N SER A 330 -24.84 -12.83 17.67
CA SER A 330 -25.05 -11.55 18.37
C SER A 330 -25.84 -11.71 19.66
N MET A 331 -26.86 -12.58 19.69
CA MET A 331 -27.63 -12.88 20.93
C MET A 331 -26.80 -13.64 21.95
N LEU A 332 -25.94 -14.56 21.52
CA LEU A 332 -25.01 -15.27 22.42
C LEU A 332 -23.98 -14.33 23.08
N ARG A 333 -23.64 -13.21 22.40
CA ARG A 333 -22.74 -12.18 22.91
C ARG A 333 -23.29 -11.34 24.04
N ILE A 334 -24.58 -11.15 24.11
CA ILE A 334 -25.21 -10.40 25.21
C ILE A 334 -24.89 -11.07 26.57
N LYS A 335 -24.45 -12.34 26.55
CA LYS A 335 -24.02 -13.11 27.72
C LYS A 335 -22.48 -13.18 27.88
N SER A 336 -21.66 -12.47 27.07
CA SER A 336 -20.20 -12.53 27.18
C SER A 336 -19.65 -11.42 28.08
N PRO A 337 -18.48 -11.63 28.74
CA PRO A 337 -17.88 -10.65 29.68
C PRO A 337 -17.60 -9.27 29.05
N LEU A 338 -17.40 -9.19 27.73
CA LEU A 338 -17.15 -7.93 27.02
C LEU A 338 -18.39 -7.01 26.97
N SER A 339 -19.60 -7.56 26.95
CA SER A 339 -20.83 -6.76 27.06
C SER A 339 -20.97 -6.11 28.43
N THR A 340 -20.45 -6.76 29.46
CA THR A 340 -20.42 -6.24 30.83
C THR A 340 -19.44 -5.07 30.95
N VAL A 341 -18.28 -5.13 30.30
CA VAL A 341 -17.29 -4.04 30.30
C VAL A 341 -17.83 -2.78 29.60
N LYS A 342 -18.53 -2.92 28.48
CA LYS A 342 -19.19 -1.78 27.80
C LYS A 342 -20.33 -1.16 28.64
N ARG A 343 -21.04 -1.94 29.47
CA ARG A 343 -22.03 -1.43 30.39
C ARG A 343 -21.40 -0.66 31.56
N PHE A 344 -20.27 -1.14 32.10
CA PHE A 344 -19.55 -0.42 33.16
C PHE A 344 -18.96 0.91 32.65
N ALA A 345 -18.47 0.97 31.41
CA ALA A 345 -17.96 2.23 30.82
C ALA A 345 -19.07 3.24 30.58
N LYS A 346 -20.29 2.81 30.21
CA LYS A 346 -21.45 3.72 30.02
C LYS A 346 -22.03 4.24 31.34
N ASN A 347 -21.93 3.49 32.45
CA ASN A 347 -22.44 3.92 33.75
C ASN A 347 -21.46 4.80 34.54
N LYS A 348 -20.18 4.95 34.08
CA LYS A 348 -19.21 5.88 34.70
C LYS A 348 -19.28 7.30 34.19
N THR A 349 -20.04 7.57 33.12
CA THR A 349 -20.21 8.91 32.55
C THR A 349 -21.45 9.65 33.01
N SER A 350 -22.22 9.09 33.95
CA SER A 350 -23.39 9.73 34.55
C SER A 350 -23.27 9.76 36.08
N GLY A 351 -22.34 10.53 36.60
CA GLY A 351 -22.18 10.70 38.04
C GLY A 351 -21.08 11.67 38.40
N GLU A 352 -21.48 12.87 38.66
CA GLU A 352 -20.88 13.92 39.47
C GLU A 352 -19.43 14.33 39.21
N GLY A 353 -19.28 15.64 38.99
CA GLY A 353 -18.05 16.37 38.79
C GLY A 353 -17.15 16.34 40.02
N PHE A 354 -15.86 16.12 39.74
CA PHE A 354 -14.78 16.63 40.57
C PHE A 354 -13.78 17.30 39.61
N GLU A 355 -13.75 18.62 39.68
CA GLU A 355 -12.67 19.42 39.12
C GLU A 355 -11.37 19.08 39.84
N THR A 356 -10.42 18.54 39.13
CA THR A 356 -9.04 18.52 39.59
C THR A 356 -8.19 19.28 38.56
N LYS A 357 -7.88 20.53 38.90
CA LYS A 357 -6.88 21.35 38.20
C LYS A 357 -5.51 20.70 38.41
N VAL A 358 -4.87 20.23 37.35
CA VAL A 358 -3.45 19.90 37.34
C VAL A 358 -2.74 21.01 36.57
N LYS A 359 -1.86 21.73 37.28
CA LYS A 359 -0.92 22.72 36.75
C LYS A 359 0.27 21.99 36.18
N LEU A 360 0.58 22.25 34.91
CA LEU A 360 1.85 21.87 34.30
C LEU A 360 2.95 22.82 34.78
N ILE A 361 4.05 22.24 35.17
CA ILE A 361 5.37 22.88 35.22
C ILE A 361 6.20 22.22 34.12
#